data_c2fda1d6de63975513bba2714b381110
#
_entry.id   c2fda1d6de63975513bba2714b381110
#
_cell.length_a   1.000
_cell.length_b   1.000
_cell.length_c   1.000
_cell.angle_alpha   90.00
_cell.angle_beta   90.00
_cell.angle_gamma   90.00
#
_symmetry.space_group_name_H-M   'P 1'
#
loop_
_entity.id
_entity.type
_entity.pdbx_description
1 polymer ?
#
loop_
_entity_poly.entity_id
_entity_poly.type
_entity_poly.pdbx_seq_one_letter_code
_entity_poly.pdbx_strand_id
1 'polypeptide(L)'
;MPGYFEAGQIIMNETAEALSFGTELMNFATNHFLMTIIWVMGFGYLIWLQINIMIDGIKSVDHNKMAFLMNSQGVGIVDIRSSDDYKKGHIPGSVSVTVSEIEKQNFSLIEKYRNAGVVIVGKTYGDTEAYNCAKVLKKNGFKNTFLLDGGILDWNGSGLPTATGSK
;
A
#
# COMPACT_ATOMS: atom_id res chain seq x y z
N MET A 1 -23.03 54.71 1.94
CA MET A 1 -22.63 53.48 2.64
C MET A 1 -23.68 52.36 2.40
N PRO A 2 -23.85 51.83 1.17
CA PRO A 2 -24.78 50.71 0.92
C PRO A 2 -24.15 49.32 1.06
N GLY A 3 -22.84 49.17 0.93
CA GLY A 3 -22.23 47.84 0.78
C GLY A 3 -22.23 46.94 2.03
N TYR A 4 -22.27 47.47 3.22
CA TYR A 4 -22.28 46.65 4.46
C TYR A 4 -23.63 46.00 4.75
N PHE A 5 -24.70 46.58 4.27
CA PHE A 5 -26.06 46.05 4.45
C PHE A 5 -26.33 44.85 3.54
N GLU A 6 -25.86 44.90 2.27
CA GLU A 6 -25.94 43.79 1.32
C GLU A 6 -25.08 42.60 1.75
N ALA A 7 -23.84 42.84 2.20
CA ALA A 7 -22.98 41.80 2.70
C ALA A 7 -23.59 41.08 3.95
N GLY A 8 -24.23 41.82 4.84
CA GLY A 8 -24.92 41.22 5.99
C GLY A 8 -26.11 40.34 5.60
N GLN A 9 -26.85 40.72 4.56
CA GLN A 9 -27.97 39.91 4.06
C GLN A 9 -27.50 38.63 3.35
N ILE A 10 -26.40 38.68 2.62
CA ILE A 10 -25.80 37.50 1.95
C ILE A 10 -25.36 36.50 3.01
N ILE A 11 -24.63 36.92 4.01
CA ILE A 11 -24.17 36.05 5.11
C ILE A 11 -25.36 35.43 5.88
N MET A 12 -26.40 36.19 6.15
CA MET A 12 -27.60 35.68 6.84
C MET A 12 -28.36 34.66 5.96
N ASN A 13 -28.43 34.85 4.65
CA ASN A 13 -29.04 33.89 3.75
C ASN A 13 -28.24 32.57 3.66
N GLU A 14 -26.93 32.65 3.52
CA GLU A 14 -26.07 31.44 3.49
C GLU A 14 -26.15 30.66 4.81
N THR A 15 -26.18 31.34 5.95
CA THR A 15 -26.33 30.65 7.23
C THR A 15 -27.76 30.09 7.43
N ALA A 16 -28.78 30.72 6.91
CA ALA A 16 -30.16 30.22 6.95
C ALA A 16 -30.33 28.97 6.05
N GLU A 17 -29.73 28.96 4.86
CA GLU A 17 -29.74 27.80 3.97
C GLU A 17 -28.98 26.64 4.55
N ALA A 18 -27.82 26.88 5.18
CA ALA A 18 -27.03 25.82 5.84
C ALA A 18 -27.77 25.21 7.04
N LEU A 19 -28.50 26.04 7.82
CA LEU A 19 -29.35 25.60 8.92
C LEU A 19 -30.56 24.78 8.41
N SER A 20 -31.17 25.18 7.28
CA SER A 20 -32.26 24.46 6.63
C SER A 20 -31.80 23.08 6.15
N PHE A 21 -30.65 22.99 5.47
CA PHE A 21 -30.10 21.74 5.02
C PHE A 21 -29.77 20.78 6.19
N GLY A 22 -29.21 21.29 7.29
CA GLY A 22 -28.97 20.53 8.51
C GLY A 22 -30.24 19.94 9.13
N THR A 23 -31.30 20.70 9.17
CA THR A 23 -32.61 20.24 9.71
C THR A 23 -33.25 19.19 8.77
N GLU A 24 -33.14 19.35 7.48
CA GLU A 24 -33.64 18.38 6.50
C GLU A 24 -32.87 17.05 6.58
N LEU A 25 -31.56 17.11 6.72
CA LEU A 25 -30.71 15.89 6.95
C LEU A 25 -31.11 15.18 8.25
N MET A 26 -31.33 15.93 9.32
CA MET A 26 -31.74 15.35 10.59
C MET A 26 -33.13 14.69 10.50
N ASN A 27 -34.09 15.34 9.83
CA ASN A 27 -35.40 14.79 9.57
C ASN A 27 -35.32 13.54 8.68
N PHE A 28 -34.49 13.54 7.65
CA PHE A 28 -34.26 12.35 6.82
C PHE A 28 -33.67 11.21 7.65
N ALA A 29 -32.65 11.49 8.47
CA ALA A 29 -31.98 10.50 9.29
C ALA A 29 -32.92 9.86 10.32
N THR A 30 -33.83 10.66 10.92
CA THR A 30 -34.81 10.16 11.89
C THR A 30 -35.96 9.37 11.24
N ASN A 31 -36.45 9.83 10.09
CA ASN A 31 -37.52 9.17 9.37
C ASN A 31 -37.07 7.87 8.65
N HIS A 32 -35.79 7.79 8.27
CA HIS A 32 -35.20 6.65 7.56
C HIS A 32 -33.99 6.06 8.31
N PHE A 33 -34.11 5.90 9.64
CA PHE A 33 -32.97 5.59 10.51
C PHE A 33 -32.27 4.28 10.10
N LEU A 34 -32.99 3.24 9.65
CA LEU A 34 -32.38 1.98 9.18
C LEU A 34 -31.50 2.21 7.95
N MET A 35 -32.01 2.98 6.97
CA MET A 35 -31.19 3.32 5.79
C MET A 35 -29.98 4.14 6.15
N THR A 36 -30.15 5.11 7.05
CA THR A 36 -29.05 5.96 7.54
C THR A 36 -27.97 5.13 8.23
N ILE A 37 -28.34 4.17 9.07
CA ILE A 37 -27.39 3.25 9.72
C ILE A 37 -26.63 2.42 8.68
N ILE A 38 -27.32 1.84 7.71
CA ILE A 38 -26.66 1.04 6.64
C ILE A 38 -25.64 1.90 5.87
N TRP A 39 -26.01 3.13 5.52
CA TRP A 39 -25.12 4.06 4.83
C TRP A 39 -23.90 4.45 5.66
N VAL A 40 -24.11 4.79 6.94
CA VAL A 40 -23.03 5.18 7.86
C VAL A 40 -22.08 4.01 8.10
N MET A 41 -22.62 2.81 8.31
CA MET A 41 -21.79 1.60 8.46
C MET A 41 -21.01 1.27 7.19
N GLY A 42 -21.65 1.35 6.03
CA GLY A 42 -21.01 1.09 4.74
C GLY A 42 -19.88 2.11 4.46
N PHE A 43 -20.14 3.39 4.69
CA PHE A 43 -19.15 4.44 4.51
C PHE A 43 -18.01 4.35 5.52
N GLY A 44 -18.34 4.07 6.78
CA GLY A 44 -17.36 3.82 7.83
C GLY A 44 -16.46 2.62 7.53
N TYR A 45 -17.03 1.54 6.97
CA TYR A 45 -16.26 0.38 6.52
C TYR A 45 -15.31 0.72 5.37
N LEU A 46 -15.77 1.50 4.39
CA LEU A 46 -14.91 1.97 3.29
C LEU A 46 -13.75 2.84 3.79
N ILE A 47 -14.01 3.77 4.71
CA ILE A 47 -12.97 4.59 5.34
C ILE A 47 -12.01 3.70 6.12
N TRP A 48 -12.48 2.73 6.87
CA TRP A 48 -11.65 1.79 7.62
C TRP A 48 -10.74 0.98 6.69
N LEU A 49 -11.26 0.48 5.56
CA LEU A 49 -10.45 -0.19 4.53
C LEU A 49 -9.35 0.73 4.00
N GLN A 50 -9.70 1.97 3.66
CA GLN A 50 -8.74 2.94 3.13
C GLN A 50 -7.64 3.28 4.16
N ILE A 51 -8.01 3.46 5.40
CA ILE A 51 -7.08 3.75 6.49
C ILE A 51 -6.11 2.57 6.70
N ASN A 52 -6.60 1.32 6.68
CA ASN A 52 -5.75 0.14 6.84
C ASN A 52 -4.69 0.04 5.73
N ILE A 53 -5.06 0.33 4.48
CA ILE A 53 -4.11 0.35 3.36
C ILE A 53 -3.04 1.44 3.56
N MET A 54 -3.42 2.62 4.03
CA MET A 54 -2.49 3.73 4.27
C MET A 54 -1.56 3.49 5.47
N ILE A 55 -2.04 2.85 6.53
CA ILE A 55 -1.26 2.59 7.75
C ILE A 55 -0.17 1.54 7.49
N ASP A 56 -0.40 0.60 6.59
CA ASP A 56 0.58 -0.44 6.27
C ASP A 56 1.91 0.16 5.78
N GLY A 57 1.90 1.36 5.18
CA GLY A 57 3.09 2.15 4.83
C GLY A 57 4.10 1.36 3.96
N ILE A 58 3.61 0.35 3.21
CA ILE A 58 4.39 -0.39 2.24
C ILE A 58 4.38 0.42 0.97
N LYS A 59 5.56 0.78 0.47
CA LYS A 59 5.71 1.61 -0.72
C LYS A 59 6.19 0.76 -1.89
N SER A 60 5.61 0.99 -3.06
CA SER A 60 6.17 0.46 -4.30
C SER A 60 7.36 1.30 -4.75
N VAL A 61 8.34 0.65 -5.32
CA VAL A 61 9.53 1.25 -5.91
C VAL A 61 9.73 0.71 -7.31
N ASP A 62 10.08 1.59 -8.24
CA ASP A 62 10.48 1.21 -9.58
C ASP A 62 11.91 0.61 -9.60
N HIS A 63 12.30 0.05 -10.72
CA HIS A 63 13.61 -0.58 -10.90
C HIS A 63 14.78 0.41 -10.69
N ASN A 64 14.62 1.70 -11.06
CA ASN A 64 15.67 2.72 -10.87
C ASN A 64 15.87 3.02 -9.38
N LYS A 65 14.76 3.22 -8.67
CA LYS A 65 14.79 3.47 -7.23
C LYS A 65 15.27 2.26 -6.45
N MET A 66 14.92 1.05 -6.90
CA MET A 66 15.45 -0.18 -6.32
C MET A 66 16.97 -0.26 -6.46
N ALA A 67 17.53 0.01 -7.64
CA ALA A 67 18.98 0.05 -7.86
C ALA A 67 19.67 1.08 -6.97
N PHE A 68 19.06 2.26 -6.80
CA PHE A 68 19.57 3.28 -5.87
C PHE A 68 19.56 2.78 -4.42
N LEU A 69 18.45 2.17 -3.96
CA LEU A 69 18.33 1.66 -2.59
C LEU A 69 19.35 0.55 -2.29
N MET A 70 19.58 -0.35 -3.25
CA MET A 70 20.60 -1.40 -3.12
C MET A 70 22.00 -0.82 -2.92
N ASN A 71 22.37 0.15 -3.77
CA ASN A 71 23.71 0.72 -3.78
C ASN A 71 23.97 1.67 -2.59
N SER A 72 22.96 2.44 -2.18
CA SER A 72 23.10 3.47 -1.15
C SER A 72 22.78 2.99 0.26
N GLN A 73 21.85 2.05 0.42
CA GLN A 73 21.34 1.62 1.73
C GLN A 73 21.58 0.15 2.04
N GLY A 74 22.14 -0.60 1.10
CA GLY A 74 22.39 -2.04 1.27
C GLY A 74 21.11 -2.87 1.44
N VAL A 75 20.00 -2.44 0.85
CA VAL A 75 18.70 -3.11 0.91
C VAL A 75 18.79 -4.45 0.20
N GLY A 76 18.23 -5.51 0.80
CA GLY A 76 18.18 -6.85 0.20
C GLY A 76 17.01 -6.98 -0.78
N ILE A 77 17.23 -7.77 -1.84
CA ILE A 77 16.14 -8.17 -2.75
C ILE A 77 15.67 -9.55 -2.33
N VAL A 78 14.36 -9.68 -2.14
CA VAL A 78 13.70 -10.93 -1.73
C VAL A 78 12.71 -11.35 -2.81
N ASP A 79 13.03 -12.42 -3.51
CA ASP A 79 12.16 -13.00 -4.52
C ASP A 79 11.28 -14.06 -3.87
N ILE A 80 9.96 -13.80 -3.85
CA ILE A 80 8.98 -14.67 -3.19
C ILE A 80 8.33 -15.70 -4.12
N ARG A 81 8.73 -15.72 -5.38
CA ARG A 81 8.21 -16.66 -6.36
C ARG A 81 8.63 -18.10 -6.05
N SER A 82 8.06 -19.05 -6.80
CA SER A 82 8.47 -20.45 -6.67
C SER A 82 9.97 -20.63 -6.96
N SER A 83 10.57 -21.63 -6.32
CA SER A 83 11.98 -21.96 -6.56
C SER A 83 12.27 -22.26 -8.04
N ASP A 84 11.29 -22.81 -8.76
CA ASP A 84 11.46 -23.12 -10.18
C ASP A 84 11.42 -21.87 -11.05
N ASP A 85 10.55 -20.90 -10.72
CA ASP A 85 10.52 -19.62 -11.42
C ASP A 85 11.76 -18.78 -11.12
N TYR A 86 12.27 -18.83 -9.90
CA TYR A 86 13.51 -18.20 -9.50
C TYR A 86 14.70 -18.73 -10.32
N LYS A 87 14.82 -20.06 -10.46
CA LYS A 87 15.90 -20.71 -11.25
C LYS A 87 15.87 -20.37 -12.74
N LYS A 88 14.66 -20.16 -13.31
CA LYS A 88 14.50 -19.78 -14.73
C LYS A 88 15.03 -18.37 -15.01
N GLY A 89 14.91 -17.47 -14.01
CA GLY A 89 15.39 -16.10 -14.13
C GLY A 89 14.98 -15.27 -12.91
N HIS A 90 15.95 -14.63 -12.27
CA HIS A 90 15.76 -13.77 -11.11
C HIS A 90 16.65 -12.53 -11.19
N ILE A 91 16.36 -11.54 -10.37
CA ILE A 91 17.16 -10.31 -10.28
C ILE A 91 18.51 -10.65 -9.64
N PRO A 92 19.64 -10.26 -10.25
CA PRO A 92 20.96 -10.54 -9.70
C PRO A 92 21.12 -10.06 -8.26
N GLY A 93 21.60 -10.92 -7.38
CA GLY A 93 21.76 -10.63 -5.96
C GLY A 93 20.50 -10.78 -5.11
N SER A 94 19.37 -11.21 -5.70
CA SER A 94 18.17 -11.54 -4.93
C SER A 94 18.33 -12.85 -4.17
N VAL A 95 17.61 -12.95 -3.06
CA VAL A 95 17.51 -14.16 -2.23
C VAL A 95 16.12 -14.75 -2.43
N SER A 96 16.06 -16.03 -2.79
CA SER A 96 14.79 -16.74 -2.89
C SER A 96 14.27 -17.10 -1.51
N VAL A 97 13.09 -16.59 -1.17
CA VAL A 97 12.35 -16.92 0.06
C VAL A 97 10.89 -17.04 -0.30
N THR A 98 10.36 -18.23 -0.28
CA THR A 98 8.99 -18.51 -0.68
C THR A 98 7.97 -17.88 0.27
N VAL A 99 6.75 -17.64 -0.22
CA VAL A 99 5.61 -17.15 0.59
C VAL A 99 5.44 -17.99 1.85
N SER A 100 5.50 -19.32 1.71
CA SER A 100 5.35 -20.26 2.83
C SER A 100 6.44 -20.11 3.91
N GLU A 101 7.68 -19.78 3.53
CA GLU A 101 8.76 -19.51 4.49
C GLU A 101 8.52 -18.22 5.26
N ILE A 102 8.04 -17.18 4.57
CA ILE A 102 7.69 -15.89 5.20
C ILE A 102 6.52 -16.06 6.17
N GLU A 103 5.48 -16.81 5.81
CA GLU A 103 4.33 -17.10 6.68
C GLU A 103 4.74 -17.88 7.93
N LYS A 104 5.67 -18.83 7.79
CA LYS A 104 6.27 -19.57 8.90
C LYS A 104 7.29 -18.77 9.72
N GLN A 105 7.49 -17.49 9.37
CA GLN A 105 8.45 -16.59 10.00
C GLN A 105 9.90 -17.09 9.96
N ASN A 106 10.26 -17.84 8.93
CA ASN A 106 11.62 -18.27 8.69
C ASN A 106 12.39 -17.20 7.92
N PHE A 107 13.02 -16.28 8.63
CA PHE A 107 13.75 -15.15 8.06
C PHE A 107 15.26 -15.33 8.01
N SER A 108 15.76 -16.54 8.27
CA SER A 108 17.21 -16.83 8.41
C SER A 108 18.05 -16.29 7.24
N LEU A 109 17.56 -16.40 6.01
CA LEU A 109 18.27 -15.96 4.81
C LEU A 109 18.27 -14.42 4.63
N ILE A 110 17.32 -13.71 5.21
CA ILE A 110 17.12 -12.27 5.02
C ILE A 110 17.33 -11.46 6.31
N GLU A 111 17.65 -12.13 7.42
CA GLU A 111 17.82 -11.50 8.74
C GLU A 111 18.82 -10.35 8.71
N LYS A 112 19.89 -10.48 7.95
CA LYS A 112 20.92 -9.46 7.78
C LYS A 112 20.40 -8.13 7.22
N TYR A 113 19.25 -8.14 6.54
CA TYR A 113 18.63 -6.96 5.95
C TYR A 113 17.55 -6.31 6.85
N ARG A 114 17.33 -6.83 8.06
CA ARG A 114 16.27 -6.35 8.98
C ARG A 114 16.32 -4.85 9.22
N ASN A 115 17.51 -4.28 9.38
CA ASN A 115 17.72 -2.86 9.64
C ASN A 115 17.86 -2.02 8.36
N ALA A 116 18.53 -2.57 7.34
CA ALA A 116 18.73 -1.89 6.06
C ALA A 116 17.42 -1.79 5.24
N GLY A 117 16.66 -2.88 5.23
CA GLY A 117 15.40 -2.99 4.52
C GLY A 117 15.43 -4.05 3.43
N VAL A 118 14.24 -4.33 2.88
CA VAL A 118 14.05 -5.33 1.83
C VAL A 118 13.14 -4.81 0.72
N VAL A 119 13.43 -5.19 -0.52
CA VAL A 119 12.54 -5.04 -1.67
C VAL A 119 12.02 -6.41 -2.04
N ILE A 120 10.70 -6.57 -2.02
CA ILE A 120 10.04 -7.83 -2.35
C ILE A 120 9.74 -7.84 -3.84
N VAL A 121 10.10 -8.93 -4.49
CA VAL A 121 9.87 -9.19 -5.90
C VAL A 121 8.79 -10.25 -6.04
N GLY A 122 7.62 -9.85 -6.53
CA GLY A 122 6.51 -10.73 -6.92
C GLY A 122 6.52 -11.02 -8.41
N LYS A 123 5.41 -11.58 -8.90
CA LYS A 123 5.25 -11.93 -10.32
C LYS A 123 4.94 -10.70 -11.18
N THR A 124 3.99 -9.88 -10.76
CA THR A 124 3.40 -8.81 -11.56
C THR A 124 3.01 -7.60 -10.70
N TYR A 125 2.47 -6.58 -11.38
CA TYR A 125 1.86 -5.43 -10.72
C TYR A 125 0.68 -5.83 -9.82
N GLY A 126 0.61 -5.24 -8.62
CA GLY A 126 -0.51 -5.50 -7.70
C GLY A 126 -0.54 -6.91 -7.10
N ASP A 127 0.60 -7.60 -7.07
CA ASP A 127 0.72 -8.94 -6.51
C ASP A 127 0.34 -8.95 -5.03
N THR A 128 -0.83 -9.53 -4.73
CA THR A 128 -1.38 -9.61 -3.37
C THR A 128 -0.51 -10.46 -2.45
N GLU A 129 0.13 -11.51 -2.95
CA GLU A 129 1.04 -12.35 -2.19
C GLU A 129 2.27 -11.54 -1.75
N ALA A 130 2.84 -10.76 -2.69
CA ALA A 130 3.96 -9.86 -2.40
C ALA A 130 3.59 -8.80 -1.33
N TYR A 131 2.40 -8.23 -1.44
CA TYR A 131 1.91 -7.27 -0.46
C TYR A 131 1.72 -7.90 0.93
N ASN A 132 1.13 -9.10 1.01
CA ASN A 132 0.95 -9.82 2.27
C ASN A 132 2.29 -10.19 2.90
N CYS A 133 3.26 -10.66 2.11
CA CYS A 133 4.62 -10.92 2.57
C CYS A 133 5.27 -9.66 3.14
N ALA A 134 5.11 -8.52 2.47
CA ALA A 134 5.60 -7.24 2.94
C ALA A 134 5.02 -6.87 4.32
N LYS A 135 3.71 -7.09 4.52
CA LYS A 135 3.05 -6.88 5.82
C LYS A 135 3.63 -7.78 6.92
N VAL A 136 3.83 -9.05 6.61
CA VAL A 136 4.42 -10.00 7.58
C VAL A 136 5.83 -9.56 7.95
N LEU A 137 6.68 -9.24 6.98
CA LEU A 137 8.05 -8.79 7.25
C LEU A 137 8.06 -7.50 8.08
N LYS A 138 7.23 -6.53 7.73
CA LYS A 138 7.12 -5.27 8.49
C LYS A 138 6.69 -5.48 9.93
N LYS A 139 5.69 -6.34 10.18
CA LYS A 139 5.24 -6.72 11.53
C LYS A 139 6.34 -7.41 12.33
N ASN A 140 7.24 -8.11 11.66
CA ASN A 140 8.38 -8.81 12.29
C ASN A 140 9.66 -7.95 12.37
N GLY A 141 9.54 -6.63 12.19
CA GLY A 141 10.61 -5.67 12.48
C GLY A 141 11.52 -5.31 11.30
N PHE A 142 11.18 -5.70 10.07
CA PHE A 142 11.86 -5.18 8.87
C PHE A 142 11.36 -3.75 8.59
N LYS A 143 12.12 -2.75 9.01
CA LYS A 143 11.68 -1.34 9.06
C LYS A 143 11.36 -0.74 7.70
N ASN A 144 12.21 -1.02 6.72
CA ASN A 144 12.11 -0.50 5.35
C ASN A 144 11.73 -1.63 4.41
N THR A 145 10.42 -1.85 4.23
CA THR A 145 9.91 -2.90 3.33
C THR A 145 9.26 -2.24 2.13
N PHE A 146 9.73 -2.60 0.96
CA PHE A 146 9.27 -2.08 -0.33
C PHE A 146 8.79 -3.22 -1.22
N LEU A 147 7.94 -2.89 -2.20
CA LEU A 147 7.55 -3.79 -3.28
C LEU A 147 8.19 -3.32 -4.59
N LEU A 148 8.70 -4.22 -5.39
CA LEU A 148 9.08 -3.90 -6.76
C LEU A 148 7.81 -3.71 -7.60
N ASP A 149 7.64 -2.51 -8.13
CA ASP A 149 6.52 -2.19 -8.99
C ASP A 149 6.59 -3.02 -10.28
N GLY A 150 5.45 -3.57 -10.72
CA GLY A 150 5.40 -4.49 -11.86
C GLY A 150 6.06 -5.86 -11.66
N GLY A 151 6.78 -6.08 -10.55
CA GLY A 151 7.45 -7.34 -10.24
C GLY A 151 8.49 -7.75 -11.27
N ILE A 152 8.73 -9.07 -11.39
CA ILE A 152 9.72 -9.61 -12.34
C ILE A 152 9.31 -9.44 -13.81
N LEU A 153 8.00 -9.31 -14.09
CA LEU A 153 7.54 -9.14 -15.47
C LEU A 153 7.95 -7.77 -16.02
N ASP A 154 7.80 -6.72 -15.24
CA ASP A 154 8.22 -5.36 -15.61
C ASP A 154 9.75 -5.27 -15.72
N TRP A 155 10.48 -5.89 -14.78
CA TRP A 155 11.93 -6.01 -14.82
C TRP A 155 12.41 -6.60 -16.13
N ASN A 156 11.84 -7.73 -16.56
CA ASN A 156 12.17 -8.40 -17.82
C ASN A 156 11.74 -7.56 -19.03
N GLY A 157 10.55 -6.94 -18.96
CA GLY A 157 10.03 -6.07 -20.02
C GLY A 157 10.91 -4.83 -20.26
N SER A 158 11.58 -4.34 -19.22
CA SER A 158 12.54 -3.23 -19.28
C SER A 158 13.92 -3.65 -19.80
N GLY A 159 14.13 -4.90 -20.16
CA GLY A 159 15.41 -5.40 -20.69
C GLY A 159 16.55 -5.42 -19.67
N LEU A 160 16.22 -5.43 -18.38
CA LEU A 160 17.19 -5.43 -17.28
C LEU A 160 17.80 -6.85 -17.10
N PRO A 161 19.04 -6.95 -16.60
CA PRO A 161 19.73 -8.22 -16.49
C PRO A 161 19.05 -9.16 -15.50
N THR A 162 19.02 -10.44 -15.85
CA THR A 162 18.59 -11.53 -14.96
C THR A 162 19.67 -12.56 -14.82
N ALA A 163 19.73 -13.20 -13.66
CA ALA A 163 20.58 -14.36 -13.41
C ALA A 163 19.72 -15.64 -13.45
N THR A 164 20.32 -16.76 -13.80
CA THR A 164 19.69 -18.08 -13.81
C THR A 164 20.43 -19.05 -12.87
N GLY A 165 19.74 -20.08 -12.43
CA GLY A 165 20.29 -21.10 -11.53
C GLY A 165 19.90 -20.89 -10.07
N SER A 166 20.36 -21.82 -9.21
CA SER A 166 20.20 -21.73 -7.75
C SER A 166 21.50 -21.20 -7.14
N LYS A 167 21.34 -20.27 -6.19
CA LYS A 167 22.41 -19.99 -5.25
C LYS A 167 22.25 -20.85 -4.03
#